data_6f6185eeb26d2b31cd9dbb6bf79781cc
#
_entry.id   6f6185eeb26d2b31cd9dbb6bf79781cc
#
_cell.length_a   1.000
_cell.length_b   1.000
_cell.length_c   1.000
_cell.angle_alpha   90.00
_cell.angle_beta   90.00
_cell.angle_gamma   90.00
#
_symmetry.space_group_name_H-M   'P 1'
#
loop_
_entity.id
_entity.type
_entity.pdbx_description
1 polymer ?
#
loop_
_entity_poly.entity_id
_entity_poly.type
_entity_poly.pdbx_seq_one_letter_code
_entity_poly.pdbx_strand_id
1 'polypeptide(L)'
;IEVKFDPAKIFAEFKKNGAEYVIALRLTSTTVKVRKSQSDFLLHISFDYPIVSLATTSEEVSISKVLMPISVNTTFNYKVDGEIKNNPWNFSCKLEVPSNAKELVAEYNKNYKTSYQLLPAANYDLGTGIFFKAGENEAAGEFIVKREGMETVKYLLPVRLGECSHESVALRDEICYFKIGITYTNPVITFSSAADPTVIRTEDGFYLYATQTDKYWVPIYFSKDLVNWEFKRTAFRNATKPQIPGGGAFWAPEIRHINGKYVLYFSWAKWGDGDASYTAVATSDSPLGDFVNSKELLTKEDFGSNCIDQFYYEEDNKKYMFVGSFNGIYVTELTDDGLSVKRNENGTPTLKKQVCGKAFE
;
A
#
# COMPACT_ATOMS: atom_id res chain seq x y z
N ILE A 1 -7.65 58.92 -28.90
CA ILE A 1 -8.41 58.09 -27.95
C ILE A 1 -7.36 57.32 -27.15
N GLU A 2 -7.37 57.46 -25.86
CA GLU A 2 -6.54 56.69 -24.94
C GLU A 2 -7.39 55.59 -24.35
N VAL A 3 -6.87 54.36 -24.38
CA VAL A 3 -7.51 53.20 -23.74
C VAL A 3 -6.64 52.78 -22.57
N LYS A 4 -7.22 52.83 -21.34
CA LYS A 4 -6.51 52.44 -20.11
C LYS A 4 -6.87 51.05 -19.68
N PHE A 5 -5.87 50.25 -19.34
CA PHE A 5 -6.00 48.93 -18.80
C PHE A 5 -5.49 48.90 -17.36
N ASP A 6 -5.98 47.95 -16.59
CA ASP A 6 -5.44 47.62 -15.28
C ASP A 6 -4.48 46.42 -15.44
N PRO A 7 -3.15 46.65 -15.54
CA PRO A 7 -2.19 45.60 -15.77
C PRO A 7 -2.20 44.54 -14.66
N ALA A 8 -2.46 44.93 -13.42
CA ALA A 8 -2.43 44.04 -12.27
C ALA A 8 -3.56 43.01 -12.34
N LYS A 9 -4.77 43.45 -12.77
CA LYS A 9 -5.89 42.52 -12.95
C LYS A 9 -5.65 41.54 -14.09
N ILE A 10 -5.12 42.01 -15.23
CA ILE A 10 -4.83 41.17 -16.38
C ILE A 10 -3.72 40.17 -16.03
N PHE A 11 -2.67 40.63 -15.32
CA PHE A 11 -1.59 39.77 -14.86
C PHE A 11 -2.06 38.73 -13.84
N ALA A 12 -3.00 39.09 -12.95
CA ALA A 12 -3.61 38.12 -12.01
C ALA A 12 -4.33 36.98 -12.75
N GLU A 13 -5.08 37.30 -13.81
CA GLU A 13 -5.71 36.28 -14.65
C GLU A 13 -4.70 35.47 -15.46
N PHE A 14 -3.66 36.11 -16.00
CA PHE A 14 -2.56 35.39 -16.69
C PHE A 14 -1.90 34.36 -15.76
N LYS A 15 -1.68 34.67 -14.49
CA LYS A 15 -1.13 33.70 -13.53
C LYS A 15 -2.02 32.47 -13.31
N LYS A 16 -3.35 32.61 -13.42
CA LYS A 16 -4.27 31.49 -13.26
C LYS A 16 -4.26 30.52 -14.45
N ASN A 17 -4.28 31.03 -15.67
CA ASN A 17 -4.56 30.21 -16.86
C ASN A 17 -3.50 30.31 -17.97
N GLY A 18 -2.55 31.26 -17.88
CA GLY A 18 -1.53 31.49 -18.91
C GLY A 18 -2.08 31.98 -20.24
N ALA A 19 -3.33 32.42 -20.26
CA ALA A 19 -3.99 32.82 -21.50
C ALA A 19 -3.41 34.14 -22.03
N GLU A 20 -3.31 34.21 -23.34
CA GLU A 20 -3.13 35.46 -24.06
C GLU A 20 -4.49 36.12 -24.30
N TYR A 21 -4.55 37.43 -24.19
CA TYR A 21 -5.80 38.17 -24.28
C TYR A 21 -5.86 38.98 -25.54
N VAL A 22 -7.03 38.95 -26.19
CA VAL A 22 -7.34 39.80 -27.34
C VAL A 22 -8.52 40.69 -27.00
N ILE A 23 -8.34 42.00 -27.10
CA ILE A 23 -9.43 42.96 -26.91
C ILE A 23 -9.83 43.48 -28.29
N ALA A 24 -11.06 43.22 -28.66
CA ALA A 24 -11.69 43.75 -29.85
C ALA A 24 -12.24 45.15 -29.61
N LEU A 25 -11.70 46.14 -30.27
CA LEU A 25 -12.13 47.52 -30.19
C LEU A 25 -12.79 47.92 -31.52
N ARG A 26 -13.93 48.59 -31.45
CA ARG A 26 -14.60 49.11 -32.65
C ARG A 26 -14.73 50.61 -32.58
N LEU A 27 -14.25 51.27 -33.62
CA LEU A 27 -14.44 52.71 -33.75
C LEU A 27 -15.86 52.97 -34.24
N THR A 28 -16.63 53.77 -33.44
CA THR A 28 -17.97 54.24 -33.76
C THR A 28 -18.02 55.72 -33.69
N SER A 29 -18.83 56.38 -34.54
CA SER A 29 -19.09 57.83 -34.47
C SER A 29 -20.56 58.08 -34.84
N THR A 30 -21.14 59.06 -34.17
CA THR A 30 -22.50 59.55 -34.45
C THR A 30 -22.50 60.78 -35.36
N THR A 31 -21.33 61.41 -35.57
CA THR A 31 -21.20 62.65 -36.30
C THR A 31 -20.40 62.53 -37.62
N VAL A 32 -19.56 61.52 -37.73
CA VAL A 32 -18.72 61.30 -38.88
C VAL A 32 -18.87 59.86 -39.40
N LYS A 33 -18.84 59.70 -40.72
CA LYS A 33 -18.97 58.39 -41.33
C LYS A 33 -17.67 57.57 -41.13
N VAL A 34 -17.77 56.49 -40.36
CA VAL A 34 -16.62 55.59 -40.10
C VAL A 34 -16.52 54.58 -41.24
N ARG A 35 -15.30 54.35 -41.72
CA ARG A 35 -15.01 53.34 -42.78
C ARG A 35 -15.14 51.94 -42.19
N LYS A 36 -16.14 51.16 -42.57
CA LYS A 36 -16.46 49.85 -41.99
C LYS A 36 -15.32 48.85 -42.07
N SER A 37 -14.52 48.90 -43.16
CA SER A 37 -13.40 47.98 -43.36
C SER A 37 -12.17 48.28 -42.46
N GLN A 38 -12.16 49.37 -41.70
CA GLN A 38 -11.06 49.81 -40.83
C GLN A 38 -11.59 50.26 -39.47
N SER A 39 -12.77 49.84 -39.07
CA SER A 39 -13.39 50.23 -37.80
C SER A 39 -13.01 49.33 -36.65
N ASP A 40 -12.55 48.12 -36.91
CA ASP A 40 -12.23 47.12 -35.90
C ASP A 40 -10.73 47.03 -35.70
N PHE A 41 -10.31 47.03 -34.45
CA PHE A 41 -8.92 46.92 -34.02
C PHE A 41 -8.83 45.81 -32.98
N LEU A 42 -7.91 44.87 -33.18
CA LEU A 42 -7.62 43.79 -32.24
C LEU A 42 -6.34 44.15 -31.50
N LEU A 43 -6.44 44.33 -30.20
CA LEU A 43 -5.30 44.51 -29.31
C LEU A 43 -4.95 43.17 -28.70
N HIS A 44 -3.80 42.65 -29.04
CA HIS A 44 -3.25 41.44 -28.42
C HIS A 44 -2.38 41.84 -27.23
N ILE A 45 -2.64 41.19 -26.07
CA ILE A 45 -1.90 41.41 -24.83
C ILE A 45 -1.25 40.11 -24.42
N SER A 46 0.08 40.11 -24.35
CA SER A 46 0.90 39.00 -23.84
C SER A 46 1.78 39.48 -22.68
N PHE A 47 2.27 38.54 -21.89
CA PHE A 47 3.20 38.81 -20.80
C PHE A 47 4.50 38.04 -21.04
N ASP A 48 5.59 38.72 -21.15
CA ASP A 48 6.94 38.18 -21.11
C ASP A 48 7.40 38.14 -19.64
N TYR A 49 6.90 37.18 -18.89
CA TYR A 49 7.16 37.06 -17.45
C TYR A 49 7.59 35.64 -17.10
N PRO A 50 8.68 35.47 -16.30
CA PRO A 50 9.11 34.16 -15.87
C PRO A 50 8.11 33.53 -14.91
N ILE A 51 7.60 32.36 -15.25
CA ILE A 51 6.58 31.69 -14.49
C ILE A 51 6.87 30.20 -14.34
N VAL A 52 6.72 29.67 -13.13
CA VAL A 52 6.77 28.22 -12.85
C VAL A 52 5.36 27.66 -12.81
N SER A 53 5.18 26.53 -13.44
CA SER A 53 3.95 25.76 -13.50
C SER A 53 4.19 24.31 -13.04
N LEU A 54 3.16 23.67 -12.49
CA LEU A 54 3.14 22.23 -12.33
C LEU A 54 3.07 21.55 -13.70
N ALA A 55 3.77 20.44 -13.88
CA ALA A 55 3.74 19.71 -15.15
C ALA A 55 2.41 18.98 -15.38
N THR A 56 1.70 18.67 -14.29
CA THR A 56 0.40 17.97 -14.30
C THR A 56 -0.55 18.59 -13.30
N THR A 57 -1.86 18.46 -13.55
CA THR A 57 -2.93 18.91 -12.65
C THR A 57 -3.57 17.76 -11.89
N SER A 58 -3.23 16.51 -12.19
CA SER A 58 -3.74 15.33 -11.50
C SER A 58 -2.84 14.14 -11.70
N GLU A 59 -2.58 13.39 -10.62
CA GLU A 59 -1.80 12.15 -10.64
C GLU A 59 -2.46 11.06 -9.80
N GLU A 60 -2.30 9.80 -10.24
CA GLU A 60 -2.73 8.63 -9.47
C GLU A 60 -1.52 8.01 -8.75
N VAL A 61 -1.62 7.85 -7.44
CA VAL A 61 -0.55 7.38 -6.58
C VAL A 61 -0.99 6.13 -5.83
N SER A 62 -0.25 5.05 -6.02
CA SER A 62 -0.45 3.77 -5.33
C SER A 62 0.57 3.60 -4.21
N ILE A 63 0.11 3.61 -2.96
CA ILE A 63 0.97 3.47 -1.79
C ILE A 63 1.16 2.00 -1.45
N SER A 64 2.33 1.46 -1.75
CA SER A 64 2.72 0.07 -1.46
C SER A 64 3.77 -0.04 -0.34
N LYS A 65 4.37 1.06 0.10
CA LYS A 65 5.41 1.10 1.13
C LYS A 65 4.97 1.95 2.32
N VAL A 66 5.62 1.77 3.47
CA VAL A 66 5.38 2.58 4.68
C VAL A 66 5.68 4.05 4.45
N LEU A 67 6.77 4.34 3.76
CA LEU A 67 7.15 5.67 3.27
C LEU A 67 7.23 5.62 1.75
N MET A 68 6.42 6.42 1.08
CA MET A 68 6.36 6.47 -0.38
C MET A 68 6.74 7.86 -0.89
N PRO A 69 7.91 8.03 -1.54
CA PRO A 69 8.25 9.27 -2.19
C PRO A 69 7.41 9.46 -3.45
N ILE A 70 6.89 10.67 -3.63
CA ILE A 70 6.08 11.09 -4.76
C ILE A 70 6.78 12.25 -5.44
N SER A 71 7.08 12.10 -6.71
CA SER A 71 7.73 13.12 -7.52
C SER A 71 6.73 14.18 -7.96
N VAL A 72 7.14 15.46 -7.92
CA VAL A 72 6.38 16.59 -8.43
C VAL A 72 7.22 17.29 -9.48
N ASN A 73 6.81 17.18 -10.74
CA ASN A 73 7.49 17.79 -11.85
C ASN A 73 6.95 19.18 -12.14
N THR A 74 7.84 20.09 -12.50
CA THR A 74 7.52 21.49 -12.80
C THR A 74 8.25 21.99 -14.02
N THR A 75 7.68 23.01 -14.66
CA THR A 75 8.27 23.67 -15.82
C THR A 75 8.43 25.17 -15.55
N PHE A 76 9.53 25.73 -15.98
CA PHE A 76 9.80 27.16 -15.98
C PHE A 76 9.62 27.71 -17.40
N ASN A 77 8.70 28.62 -17.55
CA ASN A 77 8.40 29.27 -18.83
C ASN A 77 8.77 30.74 -18.76
N TYR A 78 9.65 31.16 -19.65
CA TYR A 78 10.06 32.55 -19.78
C TYR A 78 10.20 32.90 -21.24
N LYS A 79 9.53 33.96 -21.66
CA LYS A 79 9.64 34.52 -23.00
C LYS A 79 10.19 35.96 -22.88
N VAL A 80 10.99 36.36 -23.85
CA VAL A 80 11.44 37.74 -24.07
C VAL A 80 11.34 38.05 -25.55
N ASP A 81 10.59 39.10 -25.90
CA ASP A 81 10.28 39.45 -27.27
C ASP A 81 9.70 38.28 -28.10
N GLY A 82 8.87 37.41 -27.42
CA GLY A 82 8.25 36.25 -28.02
C GLY A 82 9.16 35.01 -28.13
N GLU A 83 10.43 35.09 -27.82
CA GLU A 83 11.36 33.97 -27.83
C GLU A 83 11.45 33.29 -26.44
N ILE A 84 11.44 31.95 -26.41
CA ILE A 84 11.66 31.16 -25.20
C ILE A 84 13.12 31.31 -24.76
N LYS A 85 13.34 31.67 -23.52
CA LYS A 85 14.64 31.80 -22.88
C LYS A 85 14.85 30.73 -21.83
N ASN A 86 16.10 30.33 -21.63
CA ASN A 86 16.46 29.47 -20.50
C ASN A 86 16.41 30.26 -19.19
N ASN A 87 16.14 29.53 -18.12
CA ASN A 87 16.16 30.04 -16.75
C ASN A 87 17.53 30.66 -16.42
N PRO A 88 17.61 31.96 -16.12
CA PRO A 88 18.90 32.59 -15.82
C PRO A 88 19.31 32.49 -14.34
N TRP A 89 18.47 31.95 -13.45
CA TRP A 89 18.66 32.01 -12.01
C TRP A 89 18.70 30.63 -11.32
N ASN A 90 19.33 30.59 -10.14
CA ASN A 90 19.13 29.52 -9.17
C ASN A 90 18.05 29.97 -8.18
N PHE A 91 16.98 29.20 -8.03
CA PHE A 91 15.90 29.49 -7.10
C PHE A 91 15.17 28.22 -6.66
N SER A 92 14.33 28.35 -5.63
CA SER A 92 13.48 27.26 -5.16
C SER A 92 12.04 27.70 -5.02
N CYS A 93 11.13 26.73 -5.20
CA CYS A 93 9.70 26.89 -4.93
C CYS A 93 9.28 25.90 -3.86
N LYS A 94 8.50 26.32 -2.89
CA LYS A 94 7.90 25.43 -1.89
C LYS A 94 6.68 24.72 -2.47
N LEU A 95 6.44 23.50 -1.99
CA LEU A 95 5.15 22.84 -2.16
C LEU A 95 4.28 23.17 -0.96
N GLU A 96 2.98 23.37 -1.17
CA GLU A 96 2.04 23.58 -0.08
C GLU A 96 0.69 22.91 -0.35
N VAL A 97 0.01 22.51 0.73
CA VAL A 97 -1.40 22.12 0.71
C VAL A 97 -2.21 23.38 1.02
N PRO A 98 -3.13 23.80 0.14
CA PRO A 98 -3.91 25.01 0.35
C PRO A 98 -4.72 24.97 1.66
N SER A 99 -4.88 26.09 2.32
CA SER A 99 -5.65 26.20 3.58
C SER A 99 -7.11 25.77 3.41
N ASN A 100 -7.68 25.92 2.21
CA ASN A 100 -9.02 25.48 1.83
C ASN A 100 -9.04 24.08 1.19
N ALA A 101 -8.08 23.20 1.52
CA ALA A 101 -7.98 21.85 0.93
C ALA A 101 -9.24 21.00 1.14
N LYS A 102 -9.96 21.16 2.25
CA LYS A 102 -11.23 20.45 2.51
C LYS A 102 -12.31 20.83 1.50
N GLU A 103 -12.45 22.10 1.23
CA GLU A 103 -13.38 22.65 0.26
C GLU A 103 -13.03 22.19 -1.15
N LEU A 104 -11.75 22.20 -1.51
CA LEU A 104 -11.25 21.70 -2.79
C LEU A 104 -11.55 20.21 -3.00
N VAL A 105 -11.37 19.39 -1.97
CA VAL A 105 -11.72 17.96 -2.03
C VAL A 105 -13.24 17.76 -2.17
N ALA A 106 -14.04 18.53 -1.45
CA ALA A 106 -15.49 18.48 -1.55
C ALA A 106 -15.99 18.89 -2.95
N GLU A 107 -15.42 19.95 -3.51
CA GLU A 107 -15.71 20.41 -4.88
C GLU A 107 -15.28 19.38 -5.93
N TYR A 108 -14.08 18.81 -5.78
CA TYR A 108 -13.59 17.72 -6.64
C TYR A 108 -14.56 16.54 -6.64
N ASN A 109 -14.95 16.07 -5.45
CA ASN A 109 -15.89 14.96 -5.29
C ASN A 109 -17.24 15.24 -5.97
N LYS A 110 -17.76 16.46 -5.84
CA LYS A 110 -19.00 16.91 -6.48
C LYS A 110 -18.88 16.89 -8.02
N ASN A 111 -17.81 17.46 -8.54
CA ASN A 111 -17.60 17.62 -9.98
C ASN A 111 -17.35 16.28 -10.69
N TYR A 112 -16.62 15.36 -10.04
CA TYR A 112 -16.24 14.06 -10.63
C TYR A 112 -17.04 12.87 -10.08
N LYS A 113 -18.06 13.11 -9.21
CA LYS A 113 -18.88 12.08 -8.57
C LYS A 113 -18.07 11.01 -7.85
N THR A 114 -17.08 11.45 -7.08
CA THR A 114 -16.17 10.62 -6.30
C THR A 114 -16.41 10.79 -4.79
N SER A 115 -15.71 10.00 -3.96
CA SER A 115 -15.83 10.02 -2.49
C SER A 115 -14.46 10.03 -1.81
N TYR A 116 -13.50 10.78 -2.34
CA TYR A 116 -12.19 10.92 -1.72
C TYR A 116 -12.28 11.61 -0.36
N GLN A 117 -11.43 11.17 0.58
CA GLN A 117 -11.14 11.89 1.81
C GLN A 117 -9.89 12.76 1.63
N LEU A 118 -9.82 13.89 2.33
CA LEU A 118 -8.57 14.65 2.38
C LEU A 118 -7.50 13.83 3.11
N LEU A 119 -6.30 13.69 2.53
CA LEU A 119 -5.20 13.02 3.21
C LEU A 119 -4.84 13.76 4.50
N PRO A 120 -4.82 13.10 5.69
CA PRO A 120 -4.49 13.76 6.95
C PRO A 120 -3.07 14.33 6.96
N ALA A 121 -2.86 15.45 7.64
CA ALA A 121 -1.55 16.12 7.70
C ALA A 121 -0.43 15.27 8.30
N ALA A 122 -0.76 14.31 9.17
CA ALA A 122 0.21 13.35 9.71
C ALA A 122 0.76 12.38 8.66
N ASN A 123 0.03 12.20 7.55
CA ASN A 123 0.33 11.21 6.52
C ASN A 123 1.12 11.75 5.33
N TYR A 124 1.60 12.99 5.37
CA TYR A 124 2.51 13.50 4.35
C TYR A 124 3.59 14.41 4.92
N ASP A 125 4.65 14.60 4.13
CA ASP A 125 5.74 15.54 4.39
C ASP A 125 6.15 16.15 3.05
N LEU A 126 5.94 17.45 2.88
CA LEU A 126 6.17 18.15 1.60
C LEU A 126 7.64 18.41 1.30
N GLY A 127 8.55 18.04 2.21
CA GLY A 127 9.99 18.17 1.99
C GLY A 127 10.48 19.61 1.89
N THR A 128 11.58 19.80 1.17
CA THR A 128 12.27 21.10 1.04
C THR A 128 11.81 21.92 -0.16
N GLY A 129 10.90 21.36 -0.98
CA GLY A 129 10.44 22.01 -2.21
C GLY A 129 11.23 21.59 -3.46
N ILE A 130 11.12 22.40 -4.49
CA ILE A 130 11.69 22.16 -5.83
C ILE A 130 12.78 23.19 -6.10
N PHE A 131 13.96 22.74 -6.50
CA PHE A 131 15.10 23.60 -6.80
C PHE A 131 15.36 23.65 -8.31
N PHE A 132 15.40 24.86 -8.86
CA PHE A 132 15.78 25.16 -10.24
C PHE A 132 17.23 25.63 -10.31
N LYS A 133 18.02 25.05 -11.19
CA LYS A 133 19.36 25.56 -11.52
C LYS A 133 19.29 26.51 -12.72
N ALA A 134 20.18 27.47 -12.74
CA ALA A 134 20.35 28.33 -13.90
C ALA A 134 20.66 27.48 -15.16
N GLY A 135 19.96 27.76 -16.25
CA GLY A 135 20.01 27.00 -17.49
C GLY A 135 18.97 25.90 -17.63
N GLU A 136 18.31 25.46 -16.54
CA GLU A 136 17.31 24.39 -16.54
C GLU A 136 15.89 24.96 -16.50
N ASN A 137 15.05 24.55 -17.46
CA ASN A 137 13.65 24.97 -17.55
C ASN A 137 12.67 23.92 -16.95
N GLU A 138 13.19 22.81 -16.44
CA GLU A 138 12.44 21.76 -15.77
C GLU A 138 13.11 21.42 -14.45
N ALA A 139 12.32 21.15 -13.44
CA ALA A 139 12.80 20.67 -12.15
C ALA A 139 11.78 19.74 -11.50
N ALA A 140 12.27 18.83 -10.67
CA ALA A 140 11.45 17.96 -9.87
C ALA A 140 11.77 18.10 -8.39
N GLY A 141 10.73 17.99 -7.57
CA GLY A 141 10.83 17.81 -6.13
C GLY A 141 10.15 16.55 -5.71
N GLU A 142 10.23 16.22 -4.43
CA GLU A 142 9.56 15.07 -3.85
C GLU A 142 8.84 15.47 -2.57
N PHE A 143 7.69 14.85 -2.35
CA PHE A 143 7.07 14.77 -1.03
C PHE A 143 6.87 13.31 -0.64
N ILE A 144 6.76 13.04 0.65
CA ILE A 144 6.64 11.68 1.17
C ILE A 144 5.22 11.47 1.69
N VAL A 145 4.56 10.39 1.26
CA VAL A 145 3.35 9.88 1.87
C VAL A 145 3.70 8.81 2.90
N LYS A 146 3.19 8.98 4.12
CA LYS A 146 3.36 8.07 5.26
C LYS A 146 2.11 7.22 5.40
N ARG A 147 2.23 5.91 5.23
CA ARG A 147 1.11 4.98 5.25
C ARG A 147 0.56 4.68 6.64
N GLU A 148 1.35 4.88 7.69
CA GLU A 148 0.97 4.55 9.07
C GLU A 148 -0.32 5.25 9.48
N GLY A 149 -1.30 4.47 9.99
CA GLY A 149 -2.60 4.99 10.41
C GLY A 149 -3.59 5.35 9.29
N MET A 150 -3.24 5.13 8.01
CA MET A 150 -4.19 5.33 6.91
C MET A 150 -5.23 4.20 6.88
N GLU A 151 -6.48 4.56 6.65
CA GLU A 151 -7.58 3.62 6.41
C GLU A 151 -7.59 3.13 4.95
N THR A 152 -8.30 2.03 4.68
CA THR A 152 -8.48 1.46 3.33
C THR A 152 -9.50 2.25 2.50
N VAL A 153 -9.36 3.56 2.46
CA VAL A 153 -10.18 4.48 1.65
C VAL A 153 -9.31 5.18 0.61
N LYS A 154 -9.94 5.84 -0.35
CA LYS A 154 -9.22 6.66 -1.34
C LYS A 154 -9.06 8.07 -0.80
N TYR A 155 -7.84 8.59 -0.87
CA TYR A 155 -7.52 9.94 -0.44
C TYR A 155 -7.23 10.85 -1.63
N LEU A 156 -7.44 12.15 -1.43
CA LEU A 156 -7.07 13.21 -2.36
C LEU A 156 -6.21 14.23 -1.62
N LEU A 157 -5.06 14.57 -2.19
CA LEU A 157 -4.19 15.62 -1.67
C LEU A 157 -4.05 16.71 -2.73
N PRO A 158 -4.68 17.88 -2.56
CA PRO A 158 -4.43 19.03 -3.40
C PRO A 158 -3.09 19.66 -3.02
N VAL A 159 -2.20 19.82 -4.00
CA VAL A 159 -0.87 20.44 -3.82
C VAL A 159 -0.72 21.54 -4.84
N ARG A 160 -0.15 22.66 -4.42
CA ARG A 160 0.24 23.76 -5.31
C ARG A 160 1.66 24.23 -5.04
N LEU A 161 2.17 25.07 -5.93
CA LEU A 161 3.37 25.85 -5.69
C LEU A 161 3.03 26.97 -4.70
N GLY A 162 3.82 27.09 -3.66
CA GLY A 162 3.68 28.12 -2.63
C GLY A 162 4.66 29.28 -2.87
N GLU A 163 5.57 29.51 -1.92
CA GLU A 163 6.53 30.60 -1.97
C GLU A 163 7.69 30.29 -2.94
N CYS A 164 8.07 31.30 -3.77
CA CYS A 164 9.28 31.26 -4.59
C CYS A 164 10.37 32.12 -3.96
N SER A 165 11.62 31.62 -3.94
CA SER A 165 12.77 32.35 -3.38
C SER A 165 13.29 33.48 -4.27
N HIS A 166 12.81 33.61 -5.51
CA HIS A 166 13.21 34.67 -6.45
C HIS A 166 12.01 35.58 -6.77
N GLU A 167 12.13 36.87 -6.44
CA GLU A 167 11.04 37.85 -6.53
C GLU A 167 10.53 38.10 -7.96
N SER A 168 11.39 37.95 -8.98
CA SER A 168 11.01 38.11 -10.39
C SER A 168 10.32 36.91 -10.99
N VAL A 169 10.20 35.79 -10.26
CA VAL A 169 9.57 34.57 -10.75
C VAL A 169 8.15 34.46 -10.21
N ALA A 170 7.17 34.41 -11.10
CA ALA A 170 5.79 34.14 -10.73
C ALA A 170 5.53 32.64 -10.60
N LEU A 171 4.53 32.28 -9.80
CA LEU A 171 4.00 30.93 -9.72
C LEU A 171 2.63 30.88 -10.38
N ARG A 172 2.37 29.83 -11.16
CA ARG A 172 1.05 29.54 -11.70
C ARG A 172 0.10 29.22 -10.54
N ASP A 173 -1.06 29.86 -10.52
CA ASP A 173 -2.11 29.58 -9.52
C ASP A 173 -2.94 28.37 -9.95
N GLU A 174 -2.35 27.19 -9.82
CA GLU A 174 -2.94 25.91 -10.21
C GLU A 174 -2.73 24.86 -9.13
N ILE A 175 -3.56 23.82 -9.16
CA ILE A 175 -3.54 22.75 -8.17
C ILE A 175 -3.32 21.42 -8.91
N CYS A 176 -2.39 20.60 -8.42
CA CYS A 176 -2.30 19.20 -8.75
C CYS A 176 -3.04 18.37 -7.70
N TYR A 177 -3.93 17.51 -8.14
CA TYR A 177 -4.68 16.60 -7.29
C TYR A 177 -4.04 15.21 -7.30
N PHE A 178 -3.37 14.84 -6.21
CA PHE A 178 -2.84 13.50 -6.03
C PHE A 178 -3.93 12.57 -5.50
N LYS A 179 -4.36 11.62 -6.35
CA LYS A 179 -5.35 10.58 -6.02
C LYS A 179 -4.62 9.41 -5.39
N ILE A 180 -4.69 9.30 -4.07
CA ILE A 180 -3.88 8.37 -3.29
C ILE A 180 -4.73 7.19 -2.87
N GLY A 181 -4.31 5.99 -3.28
CA GLY A 181 -4.90 4.71 -2.88
C GLY A 181 -3.85 3.81 -2.23
N ILE A 182 -4.25 3.06 -1.21
CA ILE A 182 -3.41 2.00 -0.67
C ILE A 182 -3.53 0.80 -1.61
N THR A 183 -2.41 0.35 -2.12
CA THR A 183 -2.31 -0.87 -2.91
C THR A 183 -1.20 -1.74 -2.37
N TYR A 184 -1.21 -3.00 -2.78
CA TYR A 184 -0.12 -3.94 -2.55
C TYR A 184 0.12 -4.72 -3.85
N THR A 185 1.36 -5.16 -4.02
CA THR A 185 1.73 -6.06 -5.11
C THR A 185 1.97 -7.46 -4.55
N ASN A 186 1.45 -8.47 -5.22
CA ASN A 186 1.75 -9.85 -4.90
C ASN A 186 3.08 -10.29 -5.58
N PRO A 187 3.88 -11.15 -4.94
CA PRO A 187 3.74 -11.59 -3.54
C PRO A 187 4.12 -10.49 -2.53
N VAL A 188 3.43 -10.42 -1.39
CA VAL A 188 3.75 -9.46 -0.31
C VAL A 188 5.04 -9.81 0.44
N ILE A 189 5.48 -11.06 0.37
CA ILE A 189 6.78 -11.53 0.84
C ILE A 189 7.62 -11.89 -0.40
N THR A 190 8.65 -11.08 -0.70
CA THR A 190 9.49 -11.24 -1.91
C THR A 190 10.90 -11.74 -1.62
N PHE A 191 11.30 -11.75 -0.35
CA PHE A 191 12.67 -12.05 0.08
C PHE A 191 12.86 -13.49 0.60
N SER A 192 11.79 -14.27 0.66
CA SER A 192 11.81 -15.67 1.09
C SER A 192 10.61 -16.44 0.52
N SER A 193 10.71 -17.76 0.47
CA SER A 193 9.54 -18.61 0.26
C SER A 193 8.64 -18.58 1.49
N ALA A 194 7.34 -18.49 1.29
CA ALA A 194 6.31 -18.53 2.33
C ALA A 194 5.18 -19.47 1.90
N ALA A 195 5.53 -20.74 1.60
CA ALA A 195 4.55 -21.75 1.25
C ALA A 195 3.67 -22.12 2.45
N ASP A 196 2.42 -22.50 2.17
CA ASP A 196 1.43 -22.98 3.14
C ASP A 196 1.28 -22.06 4.36
N PRO A 197 1.07 -20.74 4.19
CA PRO A 197 1.12 -19.80 5.28
C PRO A 197 -0.11 -19.90 6.19
N THR A 198 0.12 -19.82 7.51
CA THR A 198 -0.91 -19.55 8.51
C THR A 198 -0.64 -18.22 9.21
N VAL A 199 -1.70 -17.49 9.59
CA VAL A 199 -1.57 -16.17 10.22
C VAL A 199 -2.41 -16.11 11.49
N ILE A 200 -1.80 -15.59 12.56
CA ILE A 200 -2.51 -15.27 13.79
C ILE A 200 -2.45 -13.77 14.08
N ARG A 201 -3.58 -13.20 14.49
CA ARG A 201 -3.66 -11.81 14.97
C ARG A 201 -3.37 -11.78 16.48
N THR A 202 -2.55 -10.81 16.90
CA THR A 202 -2.26 -10.48 18.29
C THR A 202 -2.56 -8.99 18.54
N GLU A 203 -2.35 -8.50 19.75
CA GLU A 203 -2.56 -7.09 20.08
C GLU A 203 -1.57 -6.17 19.33
N ASP A 204 -0.34 -6.63 19.09
CA ASP A 204 0.72 -5.86 18.45
C ASP A 204 0.75 -5.99 16.91
N GLY A 205 -0.04 -6.90 16.32
CA GLY A 205 -0.10 -7.10 14.87
C GLY A 205 -0.39 -8.54 14.45
N PHE A 206 0.22 -8.97 13.37
CA PHE A 206 -0.01 -10.28 12.75
C PHE A 206 1.30 -11.06 12.66
N TYR A 207 1.25 -12.32 13.03
CA TYR A 207 2.36 -13.25 12.88
C TYR A 207 2.01 -14.32 11.84
N LEU A 208 2.87 -14.47 10.83
CA LEU A 208 2.75 -15.47 9.79
C LEU A 208 3.82 -16.54 9.98
N TYR A 209 3.40 -17.79 9.87
CA TYR A 209 4.27 -18.97 9.89
C TYR A 209 4.14 -19.67 8.55
N ALA A 210 5.22 -20.23 8.04
CA ALA A 210 5.23 -20.92 6.75
C ALA A 210 6.01 -22.24 6.81
N THR A 211 5.81 -23.07 5.79
CA THR A 211 6.59 -24.26 5.56
C THR A 211 8.09 -23.94 5.59
N GLN A 212 8.89 -24.87 6.09
CA GLN A 212 10.34 -24.72 6.16
C GLN A 212 10.96 -24.29 4.81
N THR A 213 12.05 -23.58 4.91
CA THR A 213 12.96 -23.32 3.77
C THR A 213 14.28 -24.03 3.98
N ASP A 214 15.20 -23.94 3.03
CA ASP A 214 16.56 -24.47 3.20
C ASP A 214 17.32 -23.89 4.40
N LYS A 215 16.91 -22.70 4.86
CA LYS A 215 17.56 -21.96 5.95
C LYS A 215 16.77 -21.96 7.26
N TYR A 216 15.45 -22.09 7.21
CA TYR A 216 14.58 -21.81 8.34
C TYR A 216 13.56 -22.89 8.59
N TRP A 217 13.47 -23.39 9.82
CA TRP A 217 12.46 -24.35 10.26
C TRP A 217 11.22 -23.61 10.78
N VAL A 218 10.20 -23.52 9.95
CA VAL A 218 9.00 -22.72 10.17
C VAL A 218 9.37 -21.25 10.40
N PRO A 219 9.68 -20.50 9.33
CA PRO A 219 9.98 -19.06 9.44
C PRO A 219 8.77 -18.29 9.99
N ILE A 220 9.05 -17.32 10.84
CA ILE A 220 8.05 -16.42 11.44
C ILE A 220 8.27 -15.01 10.93
N TYR A 221 7.22 -14.45 10.36
CA TYR A 221 7.19 -13.06 9.89
C TYR A 221 6.18 -12.27 10.71
N PHE A 222 6.43 -10.98 10.88
CA PHE A 222 5.54 -10.05 11.55
C PHE A 222 5.11 -8.94 10.62
N SER A 223 3.84 -8.53 10.73
CA SER A 223 3.28 -7.37 10.03
C SER A 223 2.28 -6.64 10.91
N LYS A 224 2.23 -5.31 10.79
CA LYS A 224 1.16 -4.50 11.39
C LYS A 224 -0.06 -4.35 10.48
N ASP A 225 0.07 -4.65 9.19
CA ASP A 225 -0.90 -4.27 8.14
C ASP A 225 -1.20 -5.37 7.10
N LEU A 226 -0.66 -6.59 7.28
CA LEU A 226 -0.77 -7.74 6.36
C LEU A 226 -0.10 -7.54 4.98
N VAL A 227 0.59 -6.44 4.78
CA VAL A 227 1.26 -6.10 3.51
C VAL A 227 2.77 -6.00 3.67
N ASN A 228 3.22 -5.31 4.71
CA ASN A 228 4.65 -5.15 5.01
C ASN A 228 5.06 -6.19 6.04
N TRP A 229 5.80 -7.21 5.59
CA TRP A 229 6.24 -8.33 6.40
C TRP A 229 7.74 -8.23 6.71
N GLU A 230 8.09 -8.47 7.95
CA GLU A 230 9.45 -8.53 8.43
C GLU A 230 9.76 -9.92 8.97
N PHE A 231 10.86 -10.55 8.51
CA PHE A 231 11.34 -11.80 9.10
C PHE A 231 11.80 -11.55 10.54
N LYS A 232 11.28 -12.32 11.47
CA LYS A 232 11.65 -12.21 12.89
C LYS A 232 12.61 -13.32 13.32
N ARG A 233 12.23 -14.56 13.11
CA ARG A 233 13.02 -15.75 13.48
C ARG A 233 12.40 -17.03 12.94
N THR A 234 12.86 -18.18 13.43
CA THR A 234 12.26 -19.51 13.19
C THR A 234 11.55 -20.01 14.44
N ALA A 235 10.48 -20.80 14.25
CA ALA A 235 9.74 -21.41 15.37
C ALA A 235 10.60 -22.43 16.14
N PHE A 236 11.48 -23.12 15.43
CA PHE A 236 12.35 -24.14 15.99
C PHE A 236 13.83 -23.80 15.77
N ARG A 237 14.68 -24.21 16.72
CA ARG A 237 16.13 -24.16 16.67
C ARG A 237 16.72 -25.53 16.94
N ASN A 238 18.02 -25.74 16.78
CA ASN A 238 18.67 -27.01 17.10
C ASN A 238 18.31 -27.54 18.49
N ALA A 239 18.24 -26.64 19.48
CA ALA A 239 17.90 -27.00 20.85
C ALA A 239 16.43 -27.36 21.07
N THR A 240 15.51 -26.95 20.18
CA THR A 240 14.06 -27.18 20.31
C THR A 240 13.48 -27.98 19.15
N LYS A 241 14.34 -28.50 18.27
CA LYS A 241 13.92 -29.39 17.19
C LYS A 241 13.22 -30.62 17.76
N PRO A 242 12.04 -31.00 17.22
CA PRO A 242 11.32 -32.18 17.69
C PRO A 242 12.18 -33.44 17.73
N GLN A 243 12.09 -34.16 18.84
CA GLN A 243 12.74 -35.45 19.05
C GLN A 243 11.67 -36.56 18.99
N ILE A 244 10.94 -36.62 17.86
CA ILE A 244 9.85 -37.56 17.62
C ILE A 244 10.21 -38.43 16.41
N PRO A 245 9.80 -39.72 16.37
CA PRO A 245 10.14 -40.64 15.27
C PRO A 245 9.64 -40.16 13.91
N GLY A 246 10.17 -40.70 12.85
CA GLY A 246 9.74 -40.43 11.48
C GLY A 246 10.04 -38.98 11.03
N GLY A 247 9.38 -38.51 10.00
CA GLY A 247 9.41 -37.11 9.53
C GLY A 247 10.79 -36.59 9.21
N GLY A 248 11.00 -35.32 9.54
CA GLY A 248 12.28 -34.60 9.37
C GLY A 248 12.13 -33.21 8.77
N ALA A 249 11.06 -32.96 8.04
CA ALA A 249 10.71 -31.68 7.46
C ALA A 249 9.46 -31.08 8.13
N PHE A 250 9.41 -29.75 8.22
CA PHE A 250 8.29 -28.99 8.78
C PHE A 250 7.47 -28.39 7.65
N TRP A 251 6.27 -28.92 7.41
CA TRP A 251 5.39 -28.42 6.36
C TRP A 251 4.07 -27.93 6.93
N ALA A 252 3.39 -27.08 6.14
CA ALA A 252 2.03 -26.62 6.37
C ALA A 252 1.72 -26.33 7.86
N PRO A 253 2.36 -25.33 8.46
CA PRO A 253 2.09 -24.97 9.86
C PRO A 253 0.67 -24.43 10.02
N GLU A 254 0.09 -24.63 11.23
CA GLU A 254 -1.18 -24.05 11.64
C GLU A 254 -1.04 -23.53 13.07
N ILE A 255 -1.25 -22.23 13.28
CA ILE A 255 -1.05 -21.56 14.59
C ILE A 255 -2.36 -21.16 15.21
N ARG A 256 -2.52 -21.44 16.53
CA ARG A 256 -3.66 -21.00 17.34
C ARG A 256 -3.20 -20.52 18.72
N HIS A 257 -4.03 -19.73 19.38
CA HIS A 257 -3.84 -19.34 20.76
C HIS A 257 -4.94 -20.00 21.61
N ILE A 258 -4.56 -21.01 22.40
CA ILE A 258 -5.47 -21.86 23.16
C ILE A 258 -5.04 -21.86 24.63
N ASN A 259 -5.96 -21.51 25.54
CA ASN A 259 -5.72 -21.53 27.00
C ASN A 259 -4.42 -20.78 27.39
N GLY A 260 -4.17 -19.62 26.79
CA GLY A 260 -2.99 -18.79 27.10
C GLY A 260 -1.67 -19.26 26.49
N LYS A 261 -1.67 -20.30 25.64
CA LYS A 261 -0.50 -20.79 24.92
C LYS A 261 -0.66 -20.64 23.42
N TYR A 262 0.42 -20.35 22.74
CA TYR A 262 0.50 -20.49 21.29
C TYR A 262 0.74 -21.95 20.96
N VAL A 263 -0.18 -22.55 20.23
CA VAL A 263 -0.17 -23.95 19.82
C VAL A 263 0.13 -24.00 18.31
N LEU A 264 1.24 -24.57 17.96
CA LEU A 264 1.69 -24.75 16.59
C LEU A 264 1.52 -26.21 16.17
N TYR A 265 0.61 -26.45 15.26
CA TYR A 265 0.48 -27.72 14.58
C TYR A 265 1.33 -27.66 13.30
N PHE A 266 1.93 -28.78 12.91
CA PHE A 266 2.75 -28.85 11.70
C PHE A 266 2.79 -30.29 11.17
N SER A 267 2.92 -30.44 9.89
CA SER A 267 3.22 -31.73 9.29
C SER A 267 4.69 -32.04 9.52
N TRP A 268 4.96 -33.09 10.31
CA TRP A 268 6.29 -33.66 10.51
C TRP A 268 6.50 -34.71 9.43
N ALA A 269 7.07 -34.30 8.30
CA ALA A 269 6.93 -35.04 7.05
C ALA A 269 8.25 -35.47 6.46
N LYS A 270 8.17 -36.49 5.61
CA LYS A 270 9.27 -36.97 4.81
C LYS A 270 8.84 -37.09 3.36
N TRP A 271 9.56 -36.41 2.48
CA TRP A 271 9.24 -36.41 1.07
C TRP A 271 9.28 -37.80 0.48
N GLY A 272 8.23 -38.22 -0.24
CA GLY A 272 8.08 -39.52 -0.85
C GLY A 272 7.73 -40.66 0.11
N ASP A 273 7.49 -40.38 1.39
CA ASP A 273 7.16 -41.39 2.41
C ASP A 273 5.94 -40.93 3.22
N GLY A 274 4.76 -41.23 2.69
CA GLY A 274 3.48 -40.84 3.34
C GLY A 274 3.23 -41.55 4.67
N ASP A 275 3.81 -42.75 4.87
CA ASP A 275 3.69 -43.50 6.12
C ASP A 275 4.55 -42.93 7.24
N ALA A 276 5.65 -42.26 6.91
CA ALA A 276 6.49 -41.54 7.87
C ALA A 276 6.09 -40.07 8.01
N SER A 277 4.95 -39.66 7.42
CA SER A 277 4.46 -38.28 7.44
C SER A 277 3.17 -38.18 8.22
N TYR A 278 3.14 -37.31 9.26
CA TYR A 278 2.01 -37.16 10.17
C TYR A 278 1.94 -35.74 10.76
N THR A 279 0.83 -35.44 11.45
CA THR A 279 0.66 -34.16 12.14
C THR A 279 1.27 -34.21 13.53
N ALA A 280 2.08 -33.22 13.85
CA ALA A 280 2.66 -33.00 15.18
C ALA A 280 2.19 -31.65 15.78
N VAL A 281 2.38 -31.50 17.07
CA VAL A 281 2.02 -30.28 17.81
C VAL A 281 3.15 -29.86 18.75
N ALA A 282 3.35 -28.54 18.90
CA ALA A 282 4.26 -27.93 19.85
C ALA A 282 3.64 -26.69 20.47
N THR A 283 4.15 -26.22 21.60
CA THR A 283 3.62 -25.08 22.33
C THR A 283 4.67 -24.02 22.67
N SER A 284 4.21 -22.78 22.82
CA SER A 284 5.05 -21.65 23.27
C SER A 284 4.22 -20.65 24.08
N ASP A 285 4.89 -19.89 24.94
CA ASP A 285 4.28 -18.73 25.65
C ASP A 285 4.29 -17.45 24.79
N SER A 286 4.96 -17.47 23.66
CA SER A 286 5.13 -16.31 22.78
C SER A 286 4.83 -16.66 21.32
N PRO A 287 4.24 -15.75 20.54
CA PRO A 287 4.06 -15.96 19.10
C PRO A 287 5.40 -16.09 18.36
N LEU A 288 6.48 -15.61 18.93
CA LEU A 288 7.83 -15.76 18.39
C LEU A 288 8.50 -17.10 18.71
N GLY A 289 7.87 -17.96 19.55
CA GLY A 289 8.51 -19.19 20.03
C GLY A 289 9.50 -18.88 21.19
N ASP A 290 10.32 -19.76 21.67
CA ASP A 290 10.64 -21.12 21.18
C ASP A 290 9.45 -22.07 21.34
N PHE A 291 9.11 -22.80 20.27
CA PHE A 291 8.14 -23.88 20.38
C PHE A 291 8.84 -25.12 20.93
N VAL A 292 8.23 -25.70 21.96
CA VAL A 292 8.75 -26.85 22.73
C VAL A 292 7.65 -27.87 22.97
N ASN A 293 7.98 -28.95 23.70
CA ASN A 293 7.06 -30.04 24.04
C ASN A 293 6.42 -30.68 22.79
N SER A 294 7.20 -30.79 21.72
CA SER A 294 6.74 -31.40 20.48
C SER A 294 6.35 -32.86 20.66
N LYS A 295 5.19 -33.24 20.15
CA LYS A 295 4.70 -34.62 20.15
C LYS A 295 3.87 -34.91 18.91
N GLU A 296 3.70 -36.21 18.61
CA GLU A 296 2.74 -36.65 17.61
C GLU A 296 1.32 -36.28 18.03
N LEU A 297 0.50 -35.86 17.08
CA LEU A 297 -0.90 -35.55 17.28
C LEU A 297 -1.81 -36.54 16.54
N LEU A 298 -1.58 -36.71 15.25
CA LEU A 298 -2.34 -37.56 14.34
C LEU A 298 -1.37 -38.37 13.49
N THR A 299 -1.55 -39.67 13.46
CA THR A 299 -0.66 -40.61 12.77
C THR A 299 -1.40 -41.44 11.75
N LYS A 300 -0.67 -42.26 10.97
CA LYS A 300 -1.26 -43.17 9.99
C LYS A 300 -2.18 -44.22 10.60
N GLU A 301 -1.96 -44.60 11.84
CA GLU A 301 -2.81 -45.52 12.59
C GLU A 301 -4.21 -44.95 12.80
N ASP A 302 -4.31 -43.63 12.93
CA ASP A 302 -5.58 -42.94 13.07
C ASP A 302 -6.32 -42.78 11.74
N PHE A 303 -5.63 -42.26 10.70
CA PHE A 303 -6.26 -41.79 9.46
C PHE A 303 -5.64 -42.29 8.16
N GLY A 304 -4.62 -43.15 8.24
CA GLY A 304 -3.87 -43.67 7.08
C GLY A 304 -2.70 -42.77 6.68
N SER A 305 -2.03 -43.14 5.60
CA SER A 305 -0.89 -42.38 5.05
C SER A 305 -1.25 -40.95 4.71
N ASN A 306 -0.25 -40.07 4.70
CA ASN A 306 -0.43 -38.61 4.44
C ASN A 306 -1.37 -37.91 5.39
N CYS A 307 -1.21 -38.18 6.70
CA CYS A 307 -1.90 -37.52 7.80
C CYS A 307 -1.27 -36.12 8.05
N ILE A 308 -1.32 -35.25 7.05
CA ILE A 308 -0.66 -33.95 6.93
C ILE A 308 -1.66 -32.85 6.58
N ASP A 309 -1.20 -31.62 6.41
CA ASP A 309 -1.98 -30.46 5.95
C ASP A 309 -3.17 -30.17 6.85
N GLN A 310 -2.88 -30.06 8.12
CA GLN A 310 -3.87 -29.90 9.17
C GLN A 310 -4.49 -28.49 9.18
N PHE A 311 -5.79 -28.42 9.46
CA PHE A 311 -6.55 -27.19 9.66
C PHE A 311 -7.37 -27.27 10.95
N TYR A 312 -7.16 -26.34 11.84
CA TYR A 312 -7.88 -26.25 13.12
C TYR A 312 -9.19 -25.45 12.94
N TYR A 313 -10.25 -25.96 13.55
CA TYR A 313 -11.55 -25.31 13.60
C TYR A 313 -12.16 -25.43 15.00
N GLU A 314 -12.82 -24.37 15.49
CA GLU A 314 -13.50 -24.37 16.79
C GLU A 314 -14.93 -23.87 16.62
N GLU A 315 -15.89 -24.61 17.19
CA GLU A 315 -17.31 -24.30 17.22
C GLU A 315 -17.93 -24.86 18.49
N ASP A 316 -18.77 -24.06 19.14
CA ASP A 316 -19.48 -24.45 20.39
C ASP A 316 -18.56 -24.99 21.48
N ASN A 317 -17.40 -24.39 21.67
CA ASN A 317 -16.33 -24.81 22.60
C ASN A 317 -15.74 -26.20 22.31
N LYS A 318 -16.02 -26.78 21.16
CA LYS A 318 -15.37 -28.00 20.68
C LYS A 318 -14.30 -27.66 19.67
N LYS A 319 -13.21 -28.39 19.76
CA LYS A 319 -12.04 -28.17 18.88
C LYS A 319 -11.94 -29.34 17.91
N TYR A 320 -11.77 -29.03 16.66
CA TYR A 320 -11.69 -30.00 15.57
C TYR A 320 -10.38 -29.82 14.79
N MET A 321 -9.86 -30.92 14.29
CA MET A 321 -8.76 -30.93 13.35
C MET A 321 -9.19 -31.62 12.07
N PHE A 322 -9.12 -30.90 10.96
CA PHE A 322 -9.18 -31.46 9.62
C PHE A 322 -7.78 -31.84 9.20
N VAL A 323 -7.62 -32.99 8.58
CA VAL A 323 -6.31 -33.52 8.18
C VAL A 323 -6.44 -34.42 6.96
N GLY A 324 -5.44 -34.42 6.14
CA GLY A 324 -5.36 -35.31 4.98
C GLY A 324 -4.84 -34.61 3.73
N SER A 325 -4.52 -35.44 2.74
CA SER A 325 -4.02 -35.00 1.45
C SER A 325 -4.57 -35.93 0.35
N PHE A 326 -3.73 -36.62 -0.41
CA PHE A 326 -4.12 -37.48 -1.57
C PHE A 326 -5.14 -38.57 -1.25
N ASN A 327 -5.23 -39.05 -0.01
CA ASN A 327 -6.14 -40.11 0.41
C ASN A 327 -7.49 -39.60 0.94
N GLY A 328 -7.79 -38.31 0.77
CA GLY A 328 -8.99 -37.64 1.25
C GLY A 328 -8.74 -36.88 2.55
N ILE A 329 -9.72 -36.08 2.95
CA ILE A 329 -9.68 -35.22 4.14
C ILE A 329 -10.61 -35.81 5.20
N TYR A 330 -10.11 -35.90 6.42
CA TYR A 330 -10.82 -36.38 7.59
C TYR A 330 -10.94 -35.29 8.65
N VAL A 331 -11.95 -35.41 9.51
CA VAL A 331 -12.11 -34.59 10.69
C VAL A 331 -12.09 -35.44 11.95
N THR A 332 -11.44 -34.91 13.00
CA THR A 332 -11.44 -35.48 14.36
C THR A 332 -11.67 -34.39 15.40
N GLU A 333 -12.12 -34.80 16.59
CA GLU A 333 -12.27 -33.92 17.77
C GLU A 333 -10.97 -33.93 18.57
N LEU A 334 -10.51 -32.74 18.98
CA LEU A 334 -9.37 -32.56 19.87
C LEU A 334 -9.85 -32.44 21.34
N THR A 335 -8.91 -32.63 22.26
CA THR A 335 -9.08 -32.30 23.67
C THR A 335 -9.20 -30.77 23.87
N ASP A 336 -9.71 -30.34 25.01
CA ASP A 336 -9.98 -28.93 25.33
C ASP A 336 -8.72 -28.03 25.32
N ASP A 337 -7.53 -28.63 25.51
CA ASP A 337 -6.25 -27.96 25.39
C ASP A 337 -5.71 -27.93 23.94
N GLY A 338 -6.38 -28.62 23.02
CA GLY A 338 -5.98 -28.74 21.63
C GLY A 338 -4.73 -29.59 21.39
N LEU A 339 -4.19 -30.25 22.42
CA LEU A 339 -2.88 -30.92 22.33
C LEU A 339 -2.99 -32.42 22.11
N SER A 340 -4.18 -33.00 22.03
CA SER A 340 -4.39 -34.42 21.78
C SER A 340 -5.71 -34.66 21.04
N VAL A 341 -5.81 -35.80 20.38
CA VAL A 341 -7.07 -36.31 19.84
C VAL A 341 -7.91 -36.82 21.01
N LYS A 342 -9.18 -36.49 20.98
CA LYS A 342 -10.16 -37.04 21.95
C LYS A 342 -10.44 -38.50 21.58
N ARG A 343 -10.21 -39.43 22.55
CA ARG A 343 -10.27 -40.87 22.30
C ARG A 343 -11.29 -41.55 23.19
N ASN A 344 -11.85 -42.62 22.70
CA ASN A 344 -12.66 -43.56 23.47
C ASN A 344 -11.78 -44.42 24.41
N GLU A 345 -12.39 -45.19 25.30
CA GLU A 345 -11.68 -46.09 26.21
C GLU A 345 -10.80 -47.12 25.52
N ASN A 346 -11.16 -47.52 24.31
CA ASN A 346 -10.36 -48.46 23.48
C ASN A 346 -9.22 -47.77 22.70
N GLY A 347 -8.98 -46.49 22.93
CA GLY A 347 -7.91 -45.72 22.29
C GLY A 347 -8.23 -45.17 20.89
N THR A 348 -9.40 -45.46 20.31
CA THR A 348 -9.79 -44.96 19.00
C THR A 348 -10.27 -43.50 19.08
N PRO A 349 -10.09 -42.66 18.08
CA PRO A 349 -10.67 -41.30 18.03
C PRO A 349 -12.21 -41.34 18.28
N THR A 350 -12.72 -40.43 19.11
CA THR A 350 -14.18 -40.31 19.36
C THR A 350 -14.92 -39.88 18.11
N LEU A 351 -14.28 -39.11 17.26
CA LEU A 351 -14.75 -38.70 15.95
C LEU A 351 -13.70 -39.04 14.89
N LYS A 352 -14.09 -39.82 13.90
CA LYS A 352 -13.32 -40.08 12.66
C LYS A 352 -14.28 -40.07 11.50
N LYS A 353 -14.29 -39.00 10.74
CA LYS A 353 -15.21 -38.85 9.60
C LYS A 353 -14.45 -38.35 8.39
N GLN A 354 -14.57 -39.04 7.28
CA GLN A 354 -14.12 -38.55 6.00
C GLN A 354 -15.09 -37.50 5.48
N VAL A 355 -14.59 -36.29 5.16
CA VAL A 355 -15.39 -35.13 4.69
C VAL A 355 -15.20 -34.88 3.20
N CYS A 356 -14.04 -35.26 2.66
CA CYS A 356 -13.76 -35.26 1.23
C CYS A 356 -13.17 -36.61 0.81
N GLY A 357 -13.55 -37.09 -0.37
CA GLY A 357 -13.01 -38.31 -0.98
C GLY A 357 -11.56 -38.13 -1.44
N LYS A 358 -11.00 -39.18 -2.03
CA LYS A 358 -9.71 -39.12 -2.71
C LYS A 358 -9.78 -38.09 -3.84
N ALA A 359 -8.66 -37.40 -4.09
CA ALA A 359 -8.49 -36.63 -5.30
C ALA A 359 -8.65 -37.59 -6.51
N PHE A 360 -9.41 -37.16 -7.49
CA PHE A 360 -9.45 -37.90 -8.75
C PHE A 360 -8.09 -37.71 -9.45
N GLU A 361 -7.48 -38.81 -9.87
CA GLU A 361 -6.35 -38.81 -10.78
C GLU A 361 -6.77 -38.33 -12.17
#